data_2d007e5dbbd2c086092cfc6aeacefa8f
#
_entry.id   2d007e5dbbd2c086092cfc6aeacefa8f
#
_cell.length_a   1.000
_cell.length_b   1.000
_cell.length_c   1.000
_cell.angle_alpha   90.00
_cell.angle_beta   90.00
_cell.angle_gamma   90.00
#
_symmetry.space_group_name_H-M   'P 1'
#
loop_
_entity.id
_entity.type
_entity.pdbx_description
1 polymer ?
#
loop_
_entity_poly.entity_id
_entity_poly.type
_entity_poly.pdbx_seq_one_letter_code
_entity_poly.pdbx_strand_id
1 'polypeptide(L)'
;VLFVTTEIADFIKAGGLGDVSAALPRALKPNYDVRILMPGYRQVLTAGRPIVHVASLPASHDLPACEIGRLLCEDGLIVYVVLCPELYDRDGNAYGDELGVGWPDNDIRFARLAMAAAGIVNDATLLDWQVELLHLNDWATGLAAGYVRWLGKRYVPSVYTIHNLAYQGIFPAERLPALGIPASAFHIDGVEFHGQLSFMKAGLSYASHVTTVSSNYADEITTAPLGCGLEGLLKKRALEGRLSGLLNGIDDHWDPRTDPHLAPNFGINDWHGKRANTQRVRRMFGLDPSSGPLFAVVS
;
A
#
# COMPACT_ATOMS: atom_id res chain seq x y z
N VAL A 1 -13.35 -7.93 -2.65
CA VAL A 1 -12.37 -7.16 -1.85
C VAL A 1 -11.87 -5.97 -2.65
N LEU A 2 -11.95 -4.76 -2.11
CA LEU A 2 -11.26 -3.59 -2.67
C LEU A 2 -9.91 -3.44 -1.96
N PHE A 3 -8.83 -3.72 -2.68
CA PHE A 3 -7.45 -3.60 -2.20
C PHE A 3 -6.90 -2.23 -2.59
N VAL A 4 -6.71 -1.34 -1.63
CA VAL A 4 -6.25 0.04 -1.87
C VAL A 4 -4.76 0.14 -1.58
N THR A 5 -4.00 0.65 -2.54
CA THR A 5 -2.55 0.76 -2.44
C THR A 5 -2.00 1.94 -3.24
N THR A 6 -0.79 2.37 -2.93
CA THR A 6 -0.07 3.39 -3.68
C THR A 6 0.97 2.80 -4.65
N GLU A 7 1.26 1.52 -4.51
CA GLU A 7 2.30 0.85 -5.30
C GLU A 7 1.81 -0.50 -5.81
N ILE A 8 2.17 -0.85 -7.02
CA ILE A 8 2.08 -2.20 -7.59
C ILE A 8 3.34 -2.38 -8.44
N ALA A 9 4.11 -3.44 -8.21
CA ALA A 9 5.37 -3.68 -8.91
C ALA A 9 5.23 -3.76 -10.44
N ASP A 10 4.02 -4.06 -10.93
CA ASP A 10 3.68 -4.02 -12.36
C ASP A 10 3.86 -2.62 -13.00
N PHE A 11 3.76 -1.53 -12.22
CA PHE A 11 3.74 -0.16 -12.73
C PHE A 11 4.72 0.75 -11.99
N ILE A 12 4.66 0.76 -10.66
CA ILE A 12 5.46 1.63 -9.83
C ILE A 12 5.79 0.92 -8.51
N LYS A 13 7.05 1.01 -8.11
CA LYS A 13 7.57 0.40 -6.89
C LYS A 13 8.57 1.33 -6.24
N ALA A 14 8.36 1.64 -4.96
CA ALA A 14 9.30 2.34 -4.10
C ALA A 14 9.87 1.40 -3.01
N GLY A 15 9.11 0.38 -2.62
CA GLY A 15 9.50 -0.55 -1.57
C GLY A 15 8.82 -1.92 -1.67
N GLY A 16 8.87 -2.69 -0.58
CA GLY A 16 8.25 -4.03 -0.50
C GLY A 16 6.72 -4.02 -0.63
N LEU A 17 6.08 -2.87 -0.39
CA LEU A 17 4.63 -2.71 -0.62
C LEU A 17 4.26 -3.01 -2.08
N GLY A 18 5.08 -2.57 -3.04
CA GLY A 18 4.85 -2.83 -4.47
C GLY A 18 4.78 -4.32 -4.78
N ASP A 19 5.69 -5.12 -4.22
CA ASP A 19 5.71 -6.58 -4.41
C ASP A 19 4.49 -7.25 -3.77
N VAL A 20 4.15 -6.89 -2.54
CA VAL A 20 2.97 -7.43 -1.86
C VAL A 20 1.69 -7.07 -2.61
N SER A 21 1.57 -5.82 -3.08
CA SER A 21 0.41 -5.35 -3.85
C SER A 21 0.28 -6.00 -5.23
N ALA A 22 1.38 -6.47 -5.80
CA ALA A 22 1.37 -7.27 -7.01
C ALA A 22 0.97 -8.73 -6.73
N ALA A 23 1.51 -9.34 -5.68
CA ALA A 23 1.38 -10.77 -5.41
C ALA A 23 0.11 -11.15 -4.63
N LEU A 24 -0.21 -10.45 -3.54
CA LEU A 24 -1.31 -10.83 -2.64
C LEU A 24 -2.69 -10.80 -3.31
N PRO A 25 -3.09 -9.78 -4.09
CA PRO A 25 -4.37 -9.79 -4.81
C PRO A 25 -4.48 -10.98 -5.77
N ARG A 26 -3.39 -11.36 -6.44
CA ARG A 26 -3.31 -12.50 -7.34
C ARG A 26 -3.48 -13.83 -6.61
N ALA A 27 -2.82 -13.97 -5.47
CA ALA A 27 -2.93 -15.15 -4.61
C ALA A 27 -4.34 -15.33 -4.02
N LEU A 28 -5.05 -14.25 -3.77
CA LEU A 28 -6.42 -14.28 -3.26
C LEU A 28 -7.48 -14.49 -4.36
N LYS A 29 -7.20 -14.08 -5.60
CA LYS A 29 -8.14 -14.10 -6.73
C LYS A 29 -8.80 -15.46 -7.01
N PRO A 30 -8.16 -16.63 -6.84
CA PRO A 30 -8.83 -17.92 -7.03
C PRO A 30 -10.05 -18.14 -6.12
N ASN A 31 -10.09 -17.50 -4.96
CA ASN A 31 -11.15 -17.69 -3.95
C ASN A 31 -12.02 -16.45 -3.74
N TYR A 32 -11.55 -15.27 -4.17
CA TYR A 32 -12.22 -13.98 -3.92
C TYR A 32 -12.16 -13.08 -5.15
N ASP A 33 -13.22 -12.30 -5.41
CA ASP A 33 -13.16 -11.19 -6.38
C ASP A 33 -12.39 -10.03 -5.72
N VAL A 34 -11.08 -9.98 -6.00
CA VAL A 34 -10.18 -8.94 -5.51
C VAL A 34 -9.91 -7.97 -6.65
N ARG A 35 -10.16 -6.70 -6.41
CA ARG A 35 -9.86 -5.61 -7.33
C ARG A 35 -9.00 -4.57 -6.61
N ILE A 36 -8.06 -3.97 -7.32
CA ILE A 36 -7.15 -2.99 -6.77
C ILE A 36 -7.66 -1.58 -7.05
N LEU A 37 -7.41 -0.65 -6.12
CA LEU A 37 -7.54 0.79 -6.35
C LEU A 37 -6.19 1.46 -6.10
N MET A 38 -5.71 2.22 -7.09
CA MET A 38 -4.44 2.95 -6.98
C MET A 38 -4.52 4.31 -7.69
N PRO A 39 -3.59 5.25 -7.39
CA PRO A 39 -3.49 6.50 -8.13
C PRO A 39 -3.05 6.30 -9.58
N GLY A 40 -3.54 7.17 -10.47
CA GLY A 40 -3.15 7.22 -11.88
C GLY A 40 -1.81 7.93 -12.08
N TYR A 41 -0.74 7.37 -11.56
CA TYR A 41 0.60 7.89 -11.79
C TYR A 41 0.98 7.81 -13.26
N ARG A 42 1.93 8.65 -13.69
CA ARG A 42 2.46 8.65 -15.06
C ARG A 42 2.86 7.26 -15.53
N GLN A 43 3.51 6.47 -14.68
CA GLN A 43 3.93 5.10 -15.00
C GLN A 43 2.73 4.17 -15.29
N VAL A 44 1.61 4.37 -14.62
CA VAL A 44 0.36 3.62 -14.87
C VAL A 44 -0.26 4.07 -16.19
N LEU A 45 -0.31 5.39 -16.42
CA LEU A 45 -0.92 5.98 -17.62
C LEU A 45 -0.15 5.63 -18.90
N THR A 46 1.17 5.47 -18.78
CA THR A 46 2.07 5.18 -19.93
C THR A 46 2.41 3.71 -20.08
N ALA A 47 1.82 2.82 -19.27
CA ALA A 47 2.09 1.37 -19.31
C ALA A 47 1.60 0.65 -20.60
N GLY A 48 1.02 1.39 -21.55
CA GLY A 48 0.55 0.84 -22.83
C GLY A 48 -0.72 -0.02 -22.72
N ARG A 49 -1.41 0.01 -21.58
CA ARG A 49 -2.66 -0.72 -21.35
C ARG A 49 -3.85 0.22 -21.43
N PRO A 50 -4.96 -0.16 -22.08
CA PRO A 50 -6.15 0.68 -22.16
C PRO A 50 -6.77 0.87 -20.76
N ILE A 51 -7.09 2.12 -20.45
CA ILE A 51 -7.83 2.51 -19.24
C ILE A 51 -9.21 2.98 -19.66
N VAL A 52 -10.25 2.23 -19.29
CA VAL A 52 -11.63 2.53 -19.63
C VAL A 52 -12.27 3.31 -18.49
N HIS A 53 -12.80 4.49 -18.76
CA HIS A 53 -13.57 5.27 -17.77
C HIS A 53 -14.79 4.47 -17.30
N VAL A 54 -15.00 4.41 -15.98
CA VAL A 54 -16.12 3.67 -15.38
C VAL A 54 -16.94 4.48 -14.40
N ALA A 55 -16.39 5.56 -13.83
CA ALA A 55 -17.12 6.42 -12.90
C ALA A 55 -16.44 7.79 -12.76
N SER A 56 -17.18 8.77 -12.22
CA SER A 56 -16.67 10.10 -11.87
C SER A 56 -17.02 10.42 -10.43
N LEU A 57 -16.10 11.03 -9.73
CA LEU A 57 -16.27 11.49 -8.35
C LEU A 57 -16.11 13.01 -8.30
N PRO A 58 -17.07 13.74 -7.71
CA PRO A 58 -17.01 15.19 -7.65
C PRO A 58 -15.87 15.67 -6.74
N ALA A 59 -15.50 16.93 -6.90
CA ALA A 59 -14.68 17.63 -5.93
C ALA A 59 -15.39 17.69 -4.58
N SER A 60 -14.61 17.65 -3.50
CA SER A 60 -15.12 17.74 -2.13
C SER A 60 -14.07 18.39 -1.24
N HIS A 61 -14.41 19.49 -0.58
CA HIS A 61 -13.45 20.29 0.16
C HIS A 61 -12.32 20.76 -0.80
N ASP A 62 -11.06 20.66 -0.42
CA ASP A 62 -9.94 20.95 -1.33
C ASP A 62 -9.50 19.73 -2.17
N LEU A 63 -10.25 18.63 -2.10
CA LEU A 63 -9.97 17.45 -2.92
C LEU A 63 -10.59 17.65 -4.31
N PRO A 64 -9.80 17.69 -5.39
CA PRO A 64 -10.31 17.92 -6.75
C PRO A 64 -11.22 16.79 -7.21
N ALA A 65 -12.05 17.05 -8.21
CA ALA A 65 -12.78 16.01 -8.91
C ALA A 65 -11.82 14.99 -9.52
N CYS A 66 -12.24 13.74 -9.62
CA CYS A 66 -11.45 12.72 -10.30
C CYS A 66 -12.36 11.73 -11.04
N GLU A 67 -11.79 11.04 -11.98
CA GLU A 67 -12.43 9.92 -12.67
C GLU A 67 -11.86 8.60 -12.14
N ILE A 68 -12.64 7.54 -12.27
CA ILE A 68 -12.18 6.17 -12.01
C ILE A 68 -12.08 5.46 -13.37
N GLY A 69 -10.85 5.09 -13.69
CA GLY A 69 -10.55 4.25 -14.83
C GLY A 69 -10.47 2.78 -14.42
N ARG A 70 -10.80 1.87 -15.34
CA ARG A 70 -10.59 0.43 -15.18
C ARG A 70 -9.50 -0.04 -16.14
N LEU A 71 -8.45 -0.63 -15.61
CA LEU A 71 -7.37 -1.29 -16.32
C LEU A 71 -7.46 -2.80 -16.05
N LEU A 72 -7.25 -3.61 -17.09
CA LEU A 72 -7.21 -5.06 -16.98
C LEU A 72 -5.75 -5.53 -17.18
N CYS A 73 -5.20 -6.22 -16.19
CA CYS A 73 -3.91 -6.89 -16.31
C CYS A 73 -4.01 -8.16 -17.19
N GLU A 74 -2.89 -8.65 -17.70
CA GLU A 74 -2.85 -9.82 -18.59
C GLU A 74 -3.43 -11.09 -17.95
N ASP A 75 -3.24 -11.23 -16.65
CA ASP A 75 -3.79 -12.32 -15.84
C ASP A 75 -5.25 -12.11 -15.41
N GLY A 76 -5.90 -11.07 -15.94
CA GLY A 76 -7.28 -10.72 -15.66
C GLY A 76 -7.51 -10.07 -14.28
N LEU A 77 -6.44 -9.58 -13.61
CA LEU A 77 -6.59 -8.75 -12.42
C LEU A 77 -7.13 -7.37 -12.80
N ILE A 78 -8.20 -6.92 -12.14
CA ILE A 78 -8.80 -5.61 -12.37
C ILE A 78 -8.13 -4.58 -11.45
N VAL A 79 -7.64 -3.50 -12.06
CA VAL A 79 -7.09 -2.35 -11.35
C VAL A 79 -7.97 -1.13 -11.66
N TYR A 80 -8.57 -0.55 -10.63
CA TYR A 80 -9.19 0.76 -10.70
C TYR A 80 -8.12 1.84 -10.48
N VAL A 81 -8.12 2.82 -11.34
CA VAL A 81 -7.13 3.90 -11.37
C VAL A 81 -7.82 5.22 -11.07
N VAL A 82 -7.39 5.91 -10.03
CA VAL A 82 -7.89 7.27 -9.71
C VAL A 82 -7.23 8.26 -10.65
N LEU A 83 -7.96 8.69 -11.66
CA LEU A 83 -7.51 9.62 -12.69
C LEU A 83 -7.71 11.05 -12.20
N CYS A 84 -6.65 11.67 -11.73
CA CYS A 84 -6.58 13.05 -11.30
C CYS A 84 -5.19 13.59 -11.69
N PRO A 85 -5.01 14.02 -12.96
CA PRO A 85 -3.69 14.35 -13.52
C PRO A 85 -2.92 15.39 -12.71
N GLU A 86 -3.61 16.41 -12.21
CA GLU A 86 -3.00 17.47 -11.39
C GLU A 86 -2.33 16.94 -10.09
N LEU A 87 -2.82 15.78 -9.56
CA LEU A 87 -2.26 15.16 -8.37
C LEU A 87 -1.25 14.05 -8.68
N TYR A 88 -1.44 13.30 -9.77
CA TYR A 88 -0.72 12.05 -9.96
C TYR A 88 0.12 11.95 -11.22
N ASP A 89 -0.18 12.72 -12.30
CA ASP A 89 0.61 12.69 -13.53
C ASP A 89 1.86 13.55 -13.40
N ARG A 90 2.83 13.05 -12.63
CA ARG A 90 4.08 13.74 -12.31
C ARG A 90 5.27 12.79 -12.49
N ASP A 91 6.45 13.36 -12.76
CA ASP A 91 7.71 12.63 -12.75
C ASP A 91 8.14 12.33 -11.31
N GLY A 92 8.85 11.20 -11.11
CA GLY A 92 9.28 10.77 -9.78
C GLY A 92 8.63 9.44 -9.34
N ASN A 93 8.54 9.24 -8.04
CA ASN A 93 7.94 8.04 -7.45
C ASN A 93 6.55 8.34 -6.85
N ALA A 94 5.94 7.34 -6.20
CA ALA A 94 4.61 7.46 -5.60
C ALA A 94 4.52 8.59 -4.55
N TYR A 95 5.61 8.94 -3.88
CA TYR A 95 5.64 9.84 -2.72
C TYR A 95 6.38 11.15 -2.94
N GLY A 96 7.24 11.24 -3.93
CA GLY A 96 8.11 12.40 -4.14
C GLY A 96 8.64 12.49 -5.57
N ASP A 97 9.42 13.54 -5.79
CA ASP A 97 10.06 13.86 -7.06
C ASP A 97 11.25 12.89 -7.37
N GLU A 98 11.94 13.15 -8.48
CA GLU A 98 13.10 12.36 -8.91
C GLU A 98 14.30 12.44 -7.94
N LEU A 99 14.34 13.47 -7.09
CA LEU A 99 15.37 13.65 -6.07
C LEU A 99 14.98 12.97 -4.74
N GLY A 100 13.78 12.39 -4.67
CA GLY A 100 13.25 11.74 -3.45
C GLY A 100 12.65 12.74 -2.45
N VAL A 101 12.47 14.01 -2.83
CA VAL A 101 11.81 15.00 -1.99
C VAL A 101 10.30 14.79 -2.04
N GLY A 102 9.67 14.59 -0.89
CA GLY A 102 8.23 14.36 -0.79
C GLY A 102 7.41 15.51 -1.37
N TRP A 103 6.36 15.19 -2.12
CA TRP A 103 5.45 16.19 -2.67
C TRP A 103 4.78 16.99 -1.55
N PRO A 104 4.75 18.33 -1.62
CA PRO A 104 4.18 19.18 -0.56
C PRO A 104 2.67 19.01 -0.38
N ASP A 105 1.99 18.46 -1.39
CA ASP A 105 0.57 18.20 -1.43
C ASP A 105 0.22 16.70 -1.22
N ASN A 106 1.10 15.92 -0.61
CA ASN A 106 0.85 14.51 -0.33
C ASN A 106 -0.38 14.28 0.57
N ASP A 107 -0.75 15.25 1.39
CA ASP A 107 -1.99 15.20 2.15
C ASP A 107 -3.23 15.20 1.23
N ILE A 108 -3.30 16.10 0.24
CA ILE A 108 -4.37 16.15 -0.75
C ILE A 108 -4.35 14.90 -1.64
N ARG A 109 -3.18 14.50 -2.12
CA ARG A 109 -2.99 13.35 -3.01
C ARG A 109 -3.57 12.08 -2.39
N PHE A 110 -3.15 11.76 -1.18
CA PHE A 110 -3.58 10.52 -0.53
C PHE A 110 -4.96 10.62 0.14
N ALA A 111 -5.39 11.82 0.53
CA ALA A 111 -6.78 12.04 0.91
C ALA A 111 -7.73 11.84 -0.29
N ARG A 112 -7.34 12.26 -1.52
CA ARG A 112 -8.15 12.01 -2.74
C ARG A 112 -8.28 10.51 -3.03
N LEU A 113 -7.19 9.74 -2.94
CA LEU A 113 -7.22 8.28 -3.05
C LEU A 113 -8.17 7.65 -2.02
N ALA A 114 -7.99 8.04 -0.76
CA ALA A 114 -8.81 7.54 0.35
C ALA A 114 -10.30 7.89 0.19
N MET A 115 -10.60 9.11 -0.28
CA MET A 115 -11.97 9.54 -0.56
C MET A 115 -12.57 8.79 -1.76
N ALA A 116 -11.76 8.46 -2.78
CA ALA A 116 -12.19 7.62 -3.89
C ALA A 116 -12.58 6.22 -3.41
N ALA A 117 -11.76 5.60 -2.55
CA ALA A 117 -12.07 4.31 -1.95
C ALA A 117 -13.38 4.37 -1.14
N ALA A 118 -13.55 5.40 -0.32
CA ALA A 118 -14.79 5.60 0.45
C ALA A 118 -16.01 5.86 -0.44
N GLY A 119 -15.85 6.60 -1.54
CA GLY A 119 -16.89 6.81 -2.54
C GLY A 119 -17.38 5.50 -3.15
N ILE A 120 -16.44 4.64 -3.58
CA ILE A 120 -16.74 3.31 -4.12
C ILE A 120 -17.47 2.43 -3.09
N VAL A 121 -17.06 2.49 -1.83
CA VAL A 121 -17.69 1.72 -0.75
C VAL A 121 -19.12 2.22 -0.46
N ASN A 122 -19.31 3.54 -0.39
CA ASN A 122 -20.56 4.14 0.06
C ASN A 122 -21.64 4.25 -1.04
N ASP A 123 -21.25 4.15 -2.31
CA ASP A 123 -22.18 4.17 -3.45
C ASP A 123 -22.09 2.85 -4.21
N ALA A 124 -23.01 1.93 -3.91
CA ALA A 124 -23.07 0.62 -4.54
C ALA A 124 -23.43 0.68 -6.04
N THR A 125 -23.86 1.85 -6.55
CA THR A 125 -24.21 2.07 -7.95
C THR A 125 -23.09 2.70 -8.77
N LEU A 126 -22.02 3.14 -8.10
CA LEU A 126 -20.91 3.82 -8.75
C LEU A 126 -20.15 2.91 -9.73
N LEU A 127 -20.02 1.64 -9.38
CA LEU A 127 -19.42 0.59 -10.21
C LEU A 127 -20.41 -0.58 -10.33
N ASP A 128 -20.33 -1.36 -11.42
CA ASP A 128 -21.07 -2.63 -11.55
C ASP A 128 -20.46 -3.72 -10.64
N TRP A 129 -20.16 -3.34 -9.41
CA TRP A 129 -19.50 -4.19 -8.43
C TRP A 129 -19.63 -3.62 -7.03
N GLN A 130 -19.86 -4.47 -6.04
CA GLN A 130 -20.01 -4.07 -4.66
C GLN A 130 -18.82 -4.53 -3.80
N VAL A 131 -18.28 -3.60 -3.02
CA VAL A 131 -17.24 -3.88 -2.04
C VAL A 131 -17.85 -4.55 -0.80
N GLU A 132 -17.33 -5.69 -0.39
CA GLU A 132 -17.71 -6.41 0.84
C GLU A 132 -16.61 -6.36 1.90
N LEU A 133 -15.35 -6.14 1.48
CA LEU A 133 -14.20 -5.96 2.34
C LEU A 133 -13.28 -4.89 1.75
N LEU A 134 -12.86 -3.95 2.58
CA LEU A 134 -11.87 -2.93 2.24
C LEU A 134 -10.51 -3.32 2.81
N HIS A 135 -9.49 -3.49 1.97
CA HIS A 135 -8.12 -3.76 2.40
C HIS A 135 -7.23 -2.56 2.09
N LEU A 136 -6.71 -1.93 3.13
CA LEU A 136 -5.93 -0.70 3.08
C LEU A 136 -4.47 -0.99 3.41
N ASN A 137 -3.55 -0.32 2.72
CA ASN A 137 -2.12 -0.56 2.84
C ASN A 137 -1.36 0.72 3.16
N ASP A 138 -0.68 0.74 4.29
CA ASP A 138 0.14 1.82 4.80
C ASP A 138 -0.55 3.19 4.98
N TRP A 139 0.21 4.15 5.47
CA TRP A 139 -0.27 5.48 5.86
C TRP A 139 -1.06 6.20 4.77
N ALA A 140 -0.65 6.08 3.52
CA ALA A 140 -1.26 6.78 2.40
C ALA A 140 -2.72 6.35 2.13
N THR A 141 -3.16 5.20 2.65
CA THR A 141 -4.54 4.72 2.51
C THR A 141 -5.36 4.83 3.80
N GLY A 142 -4.70 5.21 4.91
CA GLY A 142 -5.30 5.15 6.25
C GLY A 142 -6.58 5.98 6.43
N LEU A 143 -6.67 7.15 5.78
CA LEU A 143 -7.88 7.97 5.84
C LEU A 143 -9.13 7.28 5.27
N ALA A 144 -8.99 6.28 4.40
CA ALA A 144 -10.15 5.63 3.79
C ALA A 144 -11.04 4.94 4.85
N ALA A 145 -10.45 4.32 5.88
CA ALA A 145 -11.20 3.76 6.99
C ALA A 145 -12.00 4.82 7.75
N GLY A 146 -11.40 6.00 7.94
CA GLY A 146 -12.06 7.16 8.55
C GLY A 146 -13.21 7.67 7.67
N TYR A 147 -12.97 7.94 6.39
CA TYR A 147 -14.01 8.45 5.49
C TYR A 147 -15.21 7.51 5.36
N VAL A 148 -14.98 6.19 5.25
CA VAL A 148 -16.09 5.21 5.26
C VAL A 148 -16.90 5.34 6.54
N ARG A 149 -16.26 5.52 7.70
CA ARG A 149 -16.92 5.68 8.98
C ARG A 149 -17.66 7.00 9.11
N TRP A 150 -17.04 8.11 8.69
CA TRP A 150 -17.59 9.46 8.84
C TRP A 150 -18.73 9.77 7.86
N LEU A 151 -18.64 9.25 6.64
CA LEU A 151 -19.71 9.38 5.64
C LEU A 151 -20.94 8.54 5.99
N GLY A 152 -20.75 7.44 6.72
CA GLY A 152 -21.80 6.67 7.40
C GLY A 152 -22.90 6.07 6.53
N LYS A 153 -22.73 5.98 5.20
CA LYS A 153 -23.75 5.47 4.28
C LYS A 153 -23.85 3.95 4.25
N ARG A 154 -22.72 3.28 4.39
CA ARG A 154 -22.63 1.82 4.38
C ARG A 154 -21.52 1.33 5.28
N TYR A 155 -21.79 0.28 6.05
CA TYR A 155 -20.73 -0.42 6.80
C TYR A 155 -20.12 -1.51 5.91
N VAL A 156 -18.80 -1.46 5.75
CA VAL A 156 -17.99 -2.51 5.16
C VAL A 156 -16.81 -2.77 6.09
N PRO A 157 -16.56 -4.03 6.47
CA PRO A 157 -15.40 -4.36 7.30
C PRO A 157 -14.12 -3.98 6.56
N SER A 158 -13.10 -3.58 7.33
CA SER A 158 -11.82 -3.16 6.77
C SER A 158 -10.64 -3.82 7.46
N VAL A 159 -9.65 -4.20 6.66
CA VAL A 159 -8.32 -4.62 7.12
C VAL A 159 -7.34 -3.50 6.77
N TYR A 160 -6.53 -3.11 7.73
CA TYR A 160 -5.48 -2.12 7.55
C TYR A 160 -4.11 -2.75 7.80
N THR A 161 -3.27 -2.82 6.76
CA THR A 161 -1.95 -3.45 6.84
C THR A 161 -0.86 -2.41 7.00
N ILE A 162 -0.07 -2.53 8.06
CA ILE A 162 1.15 -1.75 8.30
C ILE A 162 2.31 -2.48 7.65
N HIS A 163 2.95 -1.86 6.64
CA HIS A 163 4.18 -2.35 6.05
C HIS A 163 5.40 -1.72 6.71
N ASN A 164 5.33 -0.42 7.01
CA ASN A 164 6.37 0.30 7.75
C ASN A 164 5.77 1.40 8.64
N LEU A 165 5.76 1.18 9.95
CA LEU A 165 5.19 2.10 10.93
C LEU A 165 5.94 3.43 11.05
N ALA A 166 7.20 3.50 10.59
CA ALA A 166 7.98 4.73 10.63
C ALA A 166 7.43 5.84 9.72
N TYR A 167 6.71 5.46 8.65
CA TYR A 167 6.04 6.40 7.76
C TYR A 167 4.58 6.58 8.19
N GLN A 168 4.27 7.74 8.79
CA GLN A 168 2.98 7.94 9.43
C GLN A 168 2.04 8.89 8.69
N GLY A 169 2.54 9.61 7.67
CA GLY A 169 1.74 10.62 6.98
C GLY A 169 1.27 11.70 7.96
N ILE A 170 2.25 12.45 8.50
CA ILE A 170 2.00 13.51 9.48
C ILE A 170 1.81 14.83 8.75
N PHE A 171 0.72 15.52 9.04
CA PHE A 171 0.36 16.79 8.43
C PHE A 171 -0.16 17.79 9.48
N PRO A 172 -0.10 19.11 9.21
CA PRO A 172 -0.63 20.12 10.14
C PRO A 172 -2.12 19.94 10.42
N ALA A 173 -2.56 20.16 11.66
CA ALA A 173 -3.97 20.03 12.06
C ALA A 173 -4.91 20.98 11.28
N GLU A 174 -4.39 22.13 10.84
CA GLU A 174 -5.11 23.11 10.03
C GLU A 174 -5.59 22.55 8.68
N ARG A 175 -5.04 21.42 8.25
CA ARG A 175 -5.44 20.73 7.01
C ARG A 175 -6.76 19.95 7.14
N LEU A 176 -7.26 19.71 8.37
CA LEU A 176 -8.50 18.94 8.60
C LEU A 176 -9.68 19.38 7.73
N PRO A 177 -10.06 20.69 7.66
CA PRO A 177 -11.18 21.13 6.84
C PRO A 177 -10.95 20.91 5.34
N ALA A 178 -9.73 21.19 4.86
CA ALA A 178 -9.35 21.02 3.47
C ALA A 178 -9.45 19.56 3.00
N LEU A 179 -9.18 18.62 3.89
CA LEU A 179 -9.25 17.18 3.63
C LEU A 179 -10.64 16.59 3.90
N GLY A 180 -11.61 17.38 4.39
CA GLY A 180 -12.94 16.90 4.73
C GLY A 180 -12.97 15.97 5.94
N ILE A 181 -12.01 16.12 6.85
CA ILE A 181 -11.97 15.37 8.11
C ILE A 181 -12.80 16.12 9.14
N PRO A 182 -13.83 15.50 9.75
CA PRO A 182 -14.65 16.19 10.75
C PRO A 182 -13.82 16.56 11.97
N ALA A 183 -14.04 17.76 12.51
CA ALA A 183 -13.35 18.25 13.72
C ALA A 183 -13.51 17.28 14.92
N SER A 184 -14.63 16.57 14.98
CA SER A 184 -14.87 15.54 15.99
C SER A 184 -13.96 14.32 15.88
N ALA A 185 -13.24 14.12 14.76
CA ALA A 185 -12.26 13.06 14.61
C ALA A 185 -10.86 13.45 15.13
N PHE A 186 -10.64 14.75 15.40
CA PHE A 186 -9.36 15.25 15.92
C PHE A 186 -9.29 15.13 17.44
N HIS A 187 -9.02 13.93 17.91
CA HIS A 187 -8.84 13.61 19.32
C HIS A 187 -7.91 12.39 19.48
N ILE A 188 -7.50 12.09 20.71
CA ILE A 188 -6.49 11.07 21.02
C ILE A 188 -6.84 9.66 20.54
N ASP A 189 -8.10 9.27 20.50
CA ASP A 189 -8.55 7.98 19.93
C ASP A 189 -8.90 8.06 18.43
N GLY A 190 -8.71 9.22 17.80
CA GLY A 190 -8.99 9.51 16.40
C GLY A 190 -7.73 9.71 15.57
N VAL A 191 -7.66 10.83 14.84
CA VAL A 191 -6.58 11.15 13.90
C VAL A 191 -5.49 12.05 14.49
N GLU A 192 -5.72 12.63 15.69
CA GLU A 192 -4.76 13.51 16.35
C GLU A 192 -3.52 12.75 16.80
N PHE A 193 -2.33 13.29 16.52
CA PHE A 193 -1.04 12.75 16.91
C PHE A 193 -0.07 13.88 17.23
N HIS A 194 0.18 14.10 18.54
CA HIS A 194 1.04 15.18 19.06
C HIS A 194 0.71 16.57 18.48
N GLY A 195 -0.56 16.91 18.43
CA GLY A 195 -1.07 18.19 17.90
C GLY A 195 -1.12 18.25 16.37
N GLN A 196 -0.79 17.17 15.68
CA GLN A 196 -0.82 17.04 14.22
C GLN A 196 -1.84 15.98 13.79
N LEU A 197 -2.08 15.88 12.50
CA LEU A 197 -2.90 14.87 11.86
C LEU A 197 -2.02 13.71 11.39
N SER A 198 -2.36 12.47 11.75
CA SER A 198 -1.69 11.27 11.25
C SER A 198 -2.66 10.38 10.43
N PHE A 199 -2.30 10.12 9.17
CA PHE A 199 -3.05 9.21 8.31
C PHE A 199 -2.90 7.75 8.75
N MET A 200 -1.70 7.36 9.20
CA MET A 200 -1.45 6.04 9.80
C MET A 200 -2.39 5.82 10.97
N LYS A 201 -2.48 6.80 11.88
CA LYS A 201 -3.35 6.71 13.06
C LYS A 201 -4.83 6.62 12.69
N ALA A 202 -5.27 7.30 11.61
CA ALA A 202 -6.63 7.14 11.09
C ALA A 202 -6.91 5.68 10.71
N GLY A 203 -6.01 5.03 9.97
CA GLY A 203 -6.11 3.61 9.64
C GLY A 203 -6.21 2.73 10.88
N LEU A 204 -5.30 2.93 11.83
CA LEU A 204 -5.28 2.18 13.09
C LEU A 204 -6.54 2.37 13.94
N SER A 205 -7.10 3.59 13.97
CA SER A 205 -8.25 3.91 14.82
C SER A 205 -9.57 3.43 14.24
N TYR A 206 -9.74 3.51 12.91
CA TYR A 206 -11.04 3.30 12.26
C TYR A 206 -11.18 1.97 11.53
N ALA A 207 -10.09 1.25 11.24
CA ALA A 207 -10.18 -0.07 10.62
C ALA A 207 -10.77 -1.12 11.57
N SER A 208 -11.45 -2.11 11.00
CA SER A 208 -12.04 -3.22 11.76
C SER A 208 -10.95 -4.13 12.34
N HIS A 209 -9.89 -4.38 11.58
CA HIS A 209 -8.74 -5.18 11.98
C HIS A 209 -7.45 -4.57 11.43
N VAL A 210 -6.38 -4.64 12.20
CA VAL A 210 -5.05 -4.18 11.82
C VAL A 210 -4.16 -5.39 11.61
N THR A 211 -3.39 -5.39 10.52
CA THR A 211 -2.38 -6.42 10.26
C THR A 211 -1.02 -5.78 10.07
N THR A 212 0.03 -6.56 10.22
CA THR A 212 1.39 -6.20 9.85
C THR A 212 2.15 -7.40 9.29
N VAL A 213 3.36 -7.18 8.79
CA VAL A 213 4.08 -8.08 7.88
C VAL A 213 4.82 -9.24 8.57
N SER A 214 4.75 -9.38 9.89
CA SER A 214 5.20 -10.58 10.62
C SER A 214 4.62 -10.62 12.03
N SER A 215 4.58 -11.82 12.63
CA SER A 215 4.15 -11.99 14.03
C SER A 215 5.08 -11.25 14.99
N ASN A 216 6.40 -11.34 14.79
CA ASN A 216 7.35 -10.62 15.63
C ASN A 216 7.16 -9.10 15.53
N TYR A 217 6.95 -8.58 14.32
CA TYR A 217 6.72 -7.15 14.14
C TYR A 217 5.42 -6.69 14.79
N ALA A 218 4.37 -7.52 14.81
CA ALA A 218 3.14 -7.22 15.54
C ALA A 218 3.38 -7.04 17.05
N ASP A 219 4.27 -7.85 17.64
CA ASP A 219 4.66 -7.71 19.05
C ASP A 219 5.56 -6.49 19.27
N GLU A 220 6.57 -6.29 18.44
CA GLU A 220 7.55 -5.21 18.51
C GLU A 220 6.90 -3.82 18.49
N ILE A 221 5.97 -3.56 17.55
CA ILE A 221 5.29 -2.26 17.40
C ILE A 221 4.34 -1.92 18.55
N THR A 222 4.03 -2.86 19.44
CA THR A 222 3.29 -2.60 20.69
C THR A 222 4.19 -2.08 21.81
N THR A 223 5.49 -1.92 21.57
CA THR A 223 6.50 -1.51 22.57
C THR A 223 7.06 -0.12 22.24
N ALA A 224 7.41 0.66 23.27
CA ALA A 224 7.89 2.04 23.11
C ALA A 224 9.09 2.20 22.15
N PRO A 225 10.13 1.32 22.12
CA PRO A 225 11.25 1.50 21.21
C PRO A 225 10.87 1.42 19.71
N LEU A 226 9.82 0.66 19.36
CA LEU A 226 9.49 0.34 17.97
C LEU A 226 8.07 0.80 17.56
N GLY A 227 7.26 1.26 18.50
CA GLY A 227 5.88 1.72 18.27
C GLY A 227 5.76 3.11 17.67
N CYS A 228 6.88 3.85 17.52
CA CYS A 228 6.92 5.19 16.91
C CYS A 228 5.89 6.18 17.50
N GLY A 229 5.58 6.08 18.80
CA GLY A 229 4.56 6.88 19.49
C GLY A 229 3.13 6.36 19.33
N LEU A 230 2.91 5.26 18.61
CA LEU A 230 1.61 4.62 18.41
C LEU A 230 1.46 3.30 19.20
N GLU A 231 2.47 2.92 19.99
CA GLU A 231 2.50 1.68 20.76
C GLU A 231 1.30 1.52 21.69
N GLY A 232 0.82 2.60 22.29
CA GLY A 232 -0.36 2.57 23.17
C GLY A 232 -1.65 2.16 22.43
N LEU A 233 -1.87 2.71 21.23
CA LEU A 233 -3.00 2.35 20.37
C LEU A 233 -2.84 0.92 19.83
N LEU A 234 -1.65 0.55 19.38
CA LEU A 234 -1.35 -0.80 18.87
C LEU A 234 -1.52 -1.86 19.95
N LYS A 235 -1.05 -1.59 21.17
CA LYS A 235 -1.28 -2.47 22.33
C LYS A 235 -2.77 -2.62 22.64
N LYS A 236 -3.55 -1.54 22.58
CA LYS A 236 -5.02 -1.59 22.72
C LYS A 236 -5.62 -2.50 21.64
N ARG A 237 -5.22 -2.36 20.36
CA ARG A 237 -5.68 -3.21 19.26
C ARG A 237 -5.32 -4.68 19.47
N ALA A 238 -4.12 -4.96 19.96
CA ALA A 238 -3.69 -6.32 20.30
C ALA A 238 -4.56 -6.94 21.42
N LEU A 239 -4.81 -6.19 22.50
CA LEU A 239 -5.66 -6.64 23.60
C LEU A 239 -7.12 -6.88 23.19
N GLU A 240 -7.62 -6.13 22.20
CA GLU A 240 -8.95 -6.32 21.61
C GLU A 240 -8.99 -7.53 20.63
N GLY A 241 -7.88 -8.22 20.38
CA GLY A 241 -7.77 -9.26 19.35
C GLY A 241 -7.86 -8.72 17.92
N ARG A 242 -7.50 -7.45 17.71
CA ARG A 242 -7.62 -6.73 16.44
C ARG A 242 -6.26 -6.32 15.84
N LEU A 243 -5.18 -6.95 16.26
CA LEU A 243 -3.85 -6.83 15.66
C LEU A 243 -3.31 -8.23 15.38
N SER A 244 -2.86 -8.47 14.14
CA SER A 244 -2.27 -9.74 13.72
C SER A 244 -1.03 -9.52 12.88
N GLY A 245 -0.01 -10.33 13.06
CA GLY A 245 1.16 -10.37 12.20
C GLY A 245 1.05 -11.50 11.18
N LEU A 246 1.15 -11.16 9.89
CA LEU A 246 1.10 -12.09 8.77
C LEU A 246 2.39 -11.98 7.97
N LEU A 247 3.17 -13.06 7.92
CA LEU A 247 4.42 -13.07 7.17
C LEU A 247 4.13 -12.96 5.66
N ASN A 248 4.79 -12.01 4.99
CA ASN A 248 4.71 -11.91 3.54
C ASN A 248 5.22 -13.18 2.87
N GLY A 249 4.50 -13.64 1.85
CA GLY A 249 4.94 -14.72 0.99
C GLY A 249 6.01 -14.27 -0.01
N ILE A 250 6.65 -15.23 -0.63
CA ILE A 250 7.57 -15.04 -1.76
C ILE A 250 6.80 -15.41 -3.03
N ASP A 251 6.81 -14.56 -4.04
CA ASP A 251 6.16 -14.83 -5.31
C ASP A 251 7.03 -15.70 -6.23
N ASP A 252 6.44 -16.15 -7.34
CA ASP A 252 7.10 -17.06 -8.29
C ASP A 252 8.31 -16.44 -9.00
N HIS A 253 8.45 -15.09 -8.99
CA HIS A 253 9.63 -14.42 -9.57
C HIS A 253 10.92 -14.70 -8.79
N TRP A 254 10.80 -15.09 -7.52
CA TRP A 254 11.94 -15.45 -6.68
C TRP A 254 12.30 -16.94 -6.72
N ASP A 255 11.73 -17.70 -7.67
CA ASP A 255 12.06 -19.12 -7.82
C ASP A 255 13.40 -19.28 -8.58
N PRO A 256 14.46 -19.78 -7.92
CA PRO A 256 15.76 -19.94 -8.57
C PRO A 256 15.77 -21.00 -9.68
N ARG A 257 14.70 -21.80 -9.80
CA ARG A 257 14.55 -22.80 -10.88
C ARG A 257 14.15 -22.16 -12.20
N THR A 258 13.46 -21.01 -12.15
CA THR A 258 12.86 -20.34 -13.30
C THR A 258 13.34 -18.90 -13.50
N ASP A 259 14.08 -18.35 -12.55
CA ASP A 259 14.59 -16.96 -12.60
C ASP A 259 15.49 -16.77 -13.84
N PRO A 260 15.12 -15.88 -14.79
CA PRO A 260 15.86 -15.65 -16.02
C PRO A 260 17.21 -14.95 -15.79
N HIS A 261 17.44 -14.34 -14.64
CA HIS A 261 18.69 -13.66 -14.28
C HIS A 261 19.76 -14.63 -13.77
N LEU A 262 19.38 -15.84 -13.44
CA LEU A 262 20.29 -16.89 -12.99
C LEU A 262 20.74 -17.76 -14.16
N ALA A 263 22.05 -17.93 -14.30
CA ALA A 263 22.63 -18.80 -15.31
C ALA A 263 23.89 -19.50 -14.74
N PRO A 264 23.78 -20.78 -14.40
CA PRO A 264 22.61 -21.67 -14.50
C PRO A 264 21.60 -21.50 -13.35
N ASN A 265 20.36 -21.89 -13.58
CA ASN A 265 19.34 -22.04 -12.54
C ASN A 265 19.71 -23.14 -11.54
N PHE A 266 19.04 -23.18 -10.38
CA PHE A 266 19.30 -24.18 -9.35
C PHE A 266 18.03 -24.48 -8.53
N GLY A 267 18.06 -25.57 -7.76
CA GLY A 267 16.97 -25.96 -6.87
C GLY A 267 17.49 -26.55 -5.57
N ILE A 268 16.57 -26.96 -4.70
CA ILE A 268 16.90 -27.48 -3.37
C ILE A 268 17.79 -28.74 -3.43
N ASN A 269 17.69 -29.54 -4.48
CA ASN A 269 18.45 -30.78 -4.66
C ASN A 269 19.67 -30.62 -5.58
N ASP A 270 19.88 -29.44 -6.17
CA ASP A 270 20.99 -29.14 -7.06
C ASP A 270 21.55 -27.74 -6.79
N TRP A 271 22.66 -27.70 -6.07
CA TRP A 271 23.36 -26.49 -5.68
C TRP A 271 24.48 -26.06 -6.64
N HIS A 272 24.67 -26.78 -7.76
CA HIS A 272 25.70 -26.44 -8.73
C HIS A 272 25.49 -25.03 -9.29
N GLY A 273 24.27 -24.70 -9.70
CA GLY A 273 23.91 -23.37 -10.17
C GLY A 273 24.12 -22.30 -9.13
N LYS A 274 23.78 -22.55 -7.85
CA LYS A 274 24.03 -21.61 -6.76
C LYS A 274 25.51 -21.25 -6.63
N ARG A 275 26.40 -22.26 -6.68
CA ARG A 275 27.85 -22.05 -6.63
C ARG A 275 28.36 -21.27 -7.82
N ALA A 276 27.91 -21.59 -9.04
CA ALA A 276 28.27 -20.88 -10.27
C ALA A 276 27.87 -19.41 -10.23
N ASN A 277 26.65 -19.11 -9.77
CA ASN A 277 26.15 -17.73 -9.59
C ASN A 277 26.92 -16.99 -8.51
N THR A 278 27.28 -17.63 -7.38
CA THR A 278 28.14 -17.03 -6.35
C THR A 278 29.48 -16.60 -6.94
N GLN A 279 30.12 -17.45 -7.75
CA GLN A 279 31.39 -17.10 -8.38
C GLN A 279 31.23 -15.99 -9.44
N ARG A 280 30.11 -15.96 -10.14
CA ARG A 280 29.78 -14.86 -11.07
C ARG A 280 29.69 -13.52 -10.33
N VAL A 281 28.94 -13.46 -9.22
CA VAL A 281 28.82 -12.26 -8.39
C VAL A 281 30.17 -11.81 -7.86
N ARG A 282 31.00 -12.73 -7.34
CA ARG A 282 32.37 -12.40 -6.91
C ARG A 282 33.16 -11.70 -8.02
N ARG A 283 33.15 -12.26 -9.23
CA ARG A 283 33.85 -11.65 -10.40
C ARG A 283 33.30 -10.28 -10.75
N MET A 284 31.97 -10.11 -10.73
CA MET A 284 31.33 -8.81 -11.05
C MET A 284 31.75 -7.69 -10.08
N PHE A 285 31.94 -8.02 -8.81
CA PHE A 285 32.32 -7.06 -7.78
C PHE A 285 33.83 -7.07 -7.47
N GLY A 286 34.65 -7.75 -8.27
CA GLY A 286 36.11 -7.79 -8.05
C GLY A 286 36.55 -8.43 -6.74
N LEU A 287 35.72 -9.33 -6.17
CA LEU A 287 36.04 -10.02 -4.93
C LEU A 287 36.96 -11.21 -5.17
N ASP A 288 37.82 -11.49 -4.19
CA ASP A 288 38.75 -12.63 -4.28
C ASP A 288 38.00 -13.96 -4.50
N PRO A 289 38.55 -14.86 -5.35
CA PRO A 289 38.06 -16.21 -5.47
C PRO A 289 38.15 -16.93 -4.12
N SER A 290 37.02 -17.34 -3.59
CA SER A 290 36.95 -18.03 -2.31
C SER A 290 35.85 -19.08 -2.34
N SER A 291 36.03 -20.16 -1.58
CA SER A 291 34.99 -21.15 -1.30
C SER A 291 34.11 -20.78 -0.11
N GLY A 292 34.46 -19.71 0.62
CA GLY A 292 33.70 -19.22 1.76
C GLY A 292 32.35 -18.63 1.36
N PRO A 293 31.47 -18.35 2.34
CA PRO A 293 30.18 -17.76 2.09
C PRO A 293 30.31 -16.35 1.50
N LEU A 294 29.36 -15.99 0.63
CA LEU A 294 29.18 -14.63 0.13
C LEU A 294 27.96 -14.04 0.84
N PHE A 295 28.18 -12.92 1.52
CA PHE A 295 27.11 -12.13 2.13
C PHE A 295 26.79 -10.93 1.22
N ALA A 296 25.52 -10.66 1.03
CA ALA A 296 25.05 -9.49 0.29
C ALA A 296 23.91 -8.82 1.04
N VAL A 297 23.86 -7.49 0.97
CA VAL A 297 22.74 -6.68 1.41
C VAL A 297 22.25 -5.92 0.19
N VAL A 298 20.95 -5.98 -0.07
CA VAL A 298 20.25 -5.23 -1.10
C VAL A 298 19.25 -4.33 -0.38
N SER A 299 19.41 -3.02 -0.51
CA SER A 299 18.58 -2.00 0.16
C SER A 299 18.00 -1.01 -0.86
#